data_6a1b46fd581eb51c98873db84cfbb7e9
#
_entry.id   6a1b46fd581eb51c98873db84cfbb7e9
#
_cell.length_a   1.000
_cell.length_b   1.000
_cell.length_c   1.000
_cell.angle_alpha   90.00
_cell.angle_beta   90.00
_cell.angle_gamma   90.00
#
_symmetry.space_group_name_H-M   'P 1'
#
loop_
_entity.id
_entity.type
_entity.pdbx_description
1 polymer ?
#
loop_
_entity_poly.entity_id
_entity_poly.type
_entity_poly.pdbx_seq_one_letter_code
_entity_poly.pdbx_strand_id
1 'polypeptide(L)'
;NEFLFDVIEFQGDLEDYYNPKNNFLNYVLEKRSGIPITLCILYTEIARYADLDLKIVGFPSHVIVKYEEDIILDPFNRGRLLELEDLQEILYQNYGDSIEFEADYLNQISDEKIIVRMLRNLKNSYTDSFAYDMASMCNRMLLGILPESPDEIRDMGILEEKSKNYENAIKFLNKYLEMEPNAEDVDFVLELIREIRDKINQ
;
A
#
# COMPACT_ATOMS: atom_id res chain seq x y z
N ASN A 1 0.85 -8.44 23.51
CA ASN A 1 0.71 -9.53 22.53
C ASN A 1 -0.35 -10.55 22.98
N GLU A 2 -0.20 -11.17 24.16
CA GLU A 2 -1.09 -12.23 24.68
C GLU A 2 -2.59 -11.89 24.53
N PHE A 3 -3.01 -10.70 24.96
CA PHE A 3 -4.42 -10.29 24.86
C PHE A 3 -4.94 -10.27 23.42
N LEU A 4 -4.20 -9.70 22.48
CA LEU A 4 -4.65 -9.56 21.10
C LEU A 4 -4.57 -10.87 20.32
N PHE A 5 -3.49 -11.61 20.48
CA PHE A 5 -3.19 -12.73 19.60
C PHE A 5 -3.56 -14.09 20.19
N ASP A 6 -3.60 -14.21 21.54
CA ASP A 6 -3.91 -15.49 22.20
C ASP A 6 -5.32 -15.50 22.81
N VAL A 7 -5.82 -14.36 23.31
CA VAL A 7 -7.16 -14.27 23.92
C VAL A 7 -8.22 -13.86 22.89
N ILE A 8 -7.97 -12.79 22.10
CA ILE A 8 -8.92 -12.31 21.07
C ILE A 8 -8.69 -12.99 19.73
N GLU A 9 -7.51 -13.59 19.52
CA GLU A 9 -7.14 -14.37 18.33
C GLU A 9 -7.09 -13.56 17.03
N PHE A 10 -6.59 -12.32 17.07
CA PHE A 10 -6.26 -11.59 15.85
C PHE A 10 -5.11 -12.28 15.10
N GLN A 11 -5.18 -12.25 13.77
CA GLN A 11 -4.15 -12.85 12.91
C GLN A 11 -4.00 -12.11 11.58
N GLY A 12 -2.86 -12.33 10.92
CA GLY A 12 -2.68 -11.92 9.53
C GLY A 12 -3.56 -12.73 8.59
N ASP A 13 -4.18 -12.07 7.62
CA ASP A 13 -4.95 -12.75 6.57
C ASP A 13 -4.01 -13.25 5.47
N LEU A 14 -3.62 -14.51 5.56
CA LEU A 14 -2.78 -15.19 4.58
C LEU A 14 -3.59 -15.85 3.46
N GLU A 15 -4.87 -16.14 3.70
CA GLU A 15 -5.73 -16.86 2.75
C GLU A 15 -6.32 -15.91 1.70
N ASP A 16 -6.72 -14.71 2.12
CA ASP A 16 -7.39 -13.72 1.28
C ASP A 16 -6.74 -12.32 1.43
N TYR A 17 -5.40 -12.29 1.39
CA TYR A 17 -4.59 -11.11 1.64
C TYR A 17 -5.03 -9.91 0.80
N TYR A 18 -5.34 -10.12 -0.49
CA TYR A 18 -5.69 -9.06 -1.44
C TYR A 18 -7.16 -8.66 -1.41
N ASN A 19 -7.96 -9.19 -0.49
CA ASN A 19 -9.35 -8.77 -0.34
C ASN A 19 -9.43 -7.28 0.05
N PRO A 20 -10.12 -6.43 -0.73
CA PRO A 20 -10.25 -5.00 -0.41
C PRO A 20 -10.77 -4.75 1.01
N LYS A 21 -11.61 -5.64 1.54
CA LYS A 21 -12.19 -5.52 2.88
C LYS A 21 -11.16 -5.53 4.00
N ASN A 22 -9.99 -6.12 3.78
CA ASN A 22 -8.89 -6.12 4.74
C ASN A 22 -8.30 -4.71 5.02
N ASN A 23 -8.67 -3.72 4.21
CA ASN A 23 -8.33 -2.32 4.45
C ASN A 23 -9.37 -1.56 5.31
N PHE A 24 -10.50 -2.18 5.69
CA PHE A 24 -11.54 -1.56 6.49
C PHE A 24 -11.48 -2.05 7.95
N LEU A 25 -11.14 -1.16 8.88
CA LEU A 25 -10.95 -1.50 10.30
C LEU A 25 -12.16 -2.18 10.93
N ASN A 26 -13.39 -1.78 10.58
CA ASN A 26 -14.61 -2.43 11.06
C ASN A 26 -14.70 -3.91 10.63
N TYR A 27 -14.30 -4.21 9.40
CA TYR A 27 -14.25 -5.59 8.90
C TYR A 27 -13.15 -6.40 9.60
N VAL A 28 -11.96 -5.82 9.76
CA VAL A 28 -10.83 -6.45 10.45
C VAL A 28 -11.17 -6.74 11.91
N LEU A 29 -11.86 -5.81 12.60
CA LEU A 29 -12.36 -6.02 13.97
C LEU A 29 -13.37 -7.18 14.04
N GLU A 30 -14.29 -7.26 13.10
CA GLU A 30 -15.31 -8.32 13.05
C GLU A 30 -14.68 -9.70 12.77
N LYS A 31 -13.78 -9.75 11.79
CA LYS A 31 -13.13 -10.98 11.33
C LYS A 31 -11.94 -11.41 12.18
N ARG A 32 -11.39 -10.49 12.97
CA ARG A 32 -10.14 -10.67 13.72
C ARG A 32 -8.96 -11.07 12.82
N SER A 33 -9.03 -10.63 11.56
CA SER A 33 -8.03 -10.92 10.54
C SER A 33 -7.82 -9.70 9.67
N GLY A 34 -6.57 -9.40 9.28
CA GLY A 34 -6.24 -8.21 8.49
C GLY A 34 -4.86 -8.26 7.84
N ILE A 35 -4.54 -7.19 7.14
CA ILE A 35 -3.22 -6.98 6.49
C ILE A 35 -2.29 -6.18 7.41
N PRO A 36 -0.97 -6.15 7.14
CA PRO A 36 0.00 -5.49 8.03
C PRO A 36 -0.42 -4.09 8.48
N ILE A 37 -0.85 -3.22 7.56
CA ILE A 37 -1.20 -1.83 7.87
C ILE A 37 -2.39 -1.73 8.85
N THR A 38 -3.45 -2.50 8.64
CA THR A 38 -4.65 -2.45 9.48
C THR A 38 -4.42 -3.08 10.85
N LEU A 39 -3.63 -4.15 10.93
CA LEU A 39 -3.24 -4.74 12.20
C LEU A 39 -2.30 -3.83 12.99
N CYS A 40 -1.37 -3.12 12.34
CA CYS A 40 -0.52 -2.12 13.00
C CYS A 40 -1.36 -0.95 13.54
N ILE A 41 -2.33 -0.45 12.80
CA ILE A 41 -3.24 0.60 13.28
C ILE A 41 -4.00 0.12 14.53
N LEU A 42 -4.63 -1.05 14.48
CA LEU A 42 -5.35 -1.61 15.63
C LEU A 42 -4.43 -1.85 16.83
N TYR A 43 -3.26 -2.39 16.58
CA TYR A 43 -2.27 -2.68 17.61
C TYR A 43 -1.82 -1.40 18.33
N THR A 44 -1.48 -0.34 17.58
CA THR A 44 -1.07 0.94 18.15
C THR A 44 -2.21 1.65 18.88
N GLU A 45 -3.44 1.61 18.35
CA GLU A 45 -4.60 2.20 19.03
C GLU A 45 -4.91 1.49 20.35
N ILE A 46 -4.86 0.15 20.39
CA ILE A 46 -5.09 -0.61 21.63
C ILE A 46 -3.97 -0.36 22.64
N ALA A 47 -2.71 -0.32 22.19
CA ALA A 47 -1.56 -0.01 23.05
C ALA A 47 -1.69 1.38 23.69
N ARG A 48 -2.22 2.35 22.98
CA ARG A 48 -2.48 3.71 23.50
C ARG A 48 -3.45 3.72 24.68
N TYR A 49 -4.46 2.81 24.71
CA TYR A 49 -5.35 2.66 25.89
C TYR A 49 -4.64 2.04 27.10
N ALA A 50 -3.47 1.43 26.89
CA ALA A 50 -2.61 0.91 27.95
C ALA A 50 -1.44 1.87 28.28
N ASP A 51 -1.54 3.13 27.85
CA ASP A 51 -0.50 4.18 28.02
C ASP A 51 0.86 3.79 27.39
N LEU A 52 0.84 2.98 26.32
CA LEU A 52 2.03 2.61 25.54
C LEU A 52 2.03 3.41 24.23
N ASP A 53 3.08 4.19 24.00
CA ASP A 53 3.24 5.02 22.80
C ASP A 53 4.02 4.28 21.71
N LEU A 54 3.30 3.52 20.90
CA LEU A 54 3.85 2.78 19.77
C LEU A 54 3.77 3.61 18.50
N LYS A 55 4.75 3.43 17.62
CA LYS A 55 4.87 4.14 16.34
C LYS A 55 4.71 3.18 15.17
N ILE A 56 3.91 3.55 14.18
CA ILE A 56 3.81 2.78 12.92
C ILE A 56 5.02 3.15 12.06
N VAL A 57 5.69 2.12 11.56
CA VAL A 57 6.87 2.21 10.70
C VAL A 57 6.53 1.63 9.33
N GLY A 58 6.73 2.43 8.29
CA GLY A 58 6.53 2.03 6.90
C GLY A 58 7.77 1.35 6.33
N PHE A 59 8.11 0.18 6.86
CA PHE A 59 9.23 -0.60 6.36
C PHE A 59 9.05 -0.95 4.87
N PRO A 60 10.13 -1.03 4.07
CA PRO A 60 10.01 -1.42 2.66
C PRO A 60 9.28 -2.77 2.51
N SER A 61 8.29 -2.83 1.64
CA SER A 61 7.38 -3.96 1.41
C SER A 61 6.48 -4.38 2.60
N HIS A 62 6.71 -3.86 3.81
CA HIS A 62 5.98 -4.26 5.01
C HIS A 62 5.56 -3.08 5.87
N VAL A 63 4.73 -3.32 6.90
CA VAL A 63 4.39 -2.35 7.95
C VAL A 63 4.57 -3.02 9.29
N ILE A 64 5.32 -2.37 10.16
CA ILE A 64 5.68 -2.86 11.48
C ILE A 64 5.43 -1.78 12.53
N VAL A 65 5.61 -2.12 13.79
CA VAL A 65 5.43 -1.20 14.91
C VAL A 65 6.72 -1.10 15.70
N LYS A 66 7.09 0.12 16.08
CA LYS A 66 8.23 0.40 16.94
C LYS A 66 7.74 0.91 18.30
N TYR A 67 8.31 0.38 19.37
CA TYR A 67 8.15 0.85 20.73
C TYR A 67 9.52 1.21 21.30
N GLU A 68 9.66 2.42 21.84
CA GLU A 68 10.95 2.99 22.26
C GLU A 68 11.98 2.97 21.13
N GLU A 69 13.27 2.85 21.45
CA GLU A 69 14.34 2.92 20.43
C GLU A 69 14.56 1.58 19.71
N ASP A 70 14.43 0.47 20.43
CA ASP A 70 14.97 -0.83 20.01
C ASP A 70 13.92 -1.95 19.86
N ILE A 71 12.68 -1.74 20.27
CA ILE A 71 11.67 -2.80 20.24
C ILE A 71 10.85 -2.69 18.96
N ILE A 72 11.04 -3.64 18.06
CA ILE A 72 10.33 -3.71 16.77
C ILE A 72 9.42 -4.93 16.79
N LEU A 73 8.15 -4.72 16.47
CA LEU A 73 7.10 -5.73 16.55
C LEU A 73 6.39 -5.86 15.20
N ASP A 74 6.02 -7.08 14.85
CA ASP A 74 5.22 -7.39 13.67
C ASP A 74 3.82 -7.88 14.04
N PRO A 75 2.82 -6.99 14.08
CA PRO A 75 1.44 -7.37 14.38
C PRO A 75 0.83 -8.36 13.39
N PHE A 76 1.27 -8.37 12.13
CA PHE A 76 0.81 -9.33 11.12
C PHE A 76 1.24 -10.77 11.47
N ASN A 77 2.42 -10.91 12.06
CA ASN A 77 2.96 -12.16 12.56
C ASN A 77 2.80 -12.26 14.09
N ARG A 78 1.59 -11.96 14.61
CA ARG A 78 1.18 -12.10 16.02
C ARG A 78 2.04 -11.31 17.02
N GLY A 79 2.51 -10.12 16.59
CA GLY A 79 3.34 -9.27 17.45
C GLY A 79 4.73 -9.85 17.71
N ARG A 80 5.26 -10.64 16.76
CA ARG A 80 6.62 -11.18 16.83
C ARG A 80 7.62 -10.03 16.99
N LEU A 81 8.56 -10.19 17.92
CA LEU A 81 9.72 -9.32 18.02
C LEU A 81 10.63 -9.55 16.80
N LEU A 82 11.05 -8.48 16.17
CA LEU A 82 11.97 -8.52 15.03
C LEU A 82 13.35 -8.01 15.45
N GLU A 83 14.35 -8.79 15.12
CA GLU A 83 15.76 -8.43 15.24
C GLU A 83 16.28 -7.89 13.90
N LEU A 84 17.51 -7.36 13.87
CA LEU A 84 18.10 -6.81 12.65
C LEU A 84 18.15 -7.83 11.52
N GLU A 85 18.47 -9.06 11.84
CA GLU A 85 18.53 -10.18 10.89
C GLU A 85 17.16 -10.46 10.24
N ASP A 86 16.07 -10.37 11.01
CA ASP A 86 14.71 -10.53 10.48
C ASP A 86 14.36 -9.40 9.49
N LEU A 87 14.76 -8.16 9.80
CA LEU A 87 14.53 -7.00 8.93
C LEU A 87 15.32 -7.12 7.62
N GLN A 88 16.56 -7.57 7.70
CA GLN A 88 17.38 -7.84 6.51
C GLN A 88 16.79 -8.96 5.66
N GLU A 89 16.27 -10.03 6.29
CA GLU A 89 15.60 -11.12 5.59
C GLU A 89 14.33 -10.64 4.85
N ILE A 90 13.52 -9.78 5.48
CA ILE A 90 12.34 -9.16 4.83
C ILE A 90 12.77 -8.38 3.58
N LEU A 91 13.84 -7.59 3.66
CA LEU A 91 14.37 -6.86 2.51
C LEU A 91 14.84 -7.80 1.41
N TYR A 92 15.64 -8.80 1.78
CA TYR A 92 16.19 -9.76 0.84
C TYR A 92 15.11 -10.55 0.09
N GLN A 93 14.07 -11.00 0.80
CA GLN A 93 12.95 -11.73 0.19
C GLN A 93 12.17 -10.91 -0.84
N ASN A 94 12.11 -9.59 -0.67
CA ASN A 94 11.33 -8.73 -1.56
C ASN A 94 12.17 -8.04 -2.65
N TYR A 95 13.45 -7.80 -2.40
CA TYR A 95 14.30 -6.98 -3.27
C TYR A 95 15.62 -7.66 -3.65
N GLY A 96 15.91 -8.87 -3.11
CA GLY A 96 17.23 -9.51 -3.28
C GLY A 96 18.35 -8.61 -2.73
N ASP A 97 19.47 -8.57 -3.44
CA ASP A 97 20.64 -7.75 -3.08
C ASP A 97 20.51 -6.28 -3.54
N SER A 98 19.33 -5.87 -4.05
CA SER A 98 19.14 -4.51 -4.60
C SER A 98 19.00 -3.42 -3.54
N ILE A 99 18.66 -3.78 -2.30
CA ILE A 99 18.44 -2.85 -1.19
C ILE A 99 19.15 -3.37 0.06
N GLU A 100 20.01 -2.53 0.63
CA GLU A 100 20.61 -2.76 1.94
C GLU A 100 19.74 -2.15 3.04
N PHE A 101 19.87 -2.66 4.28
CA PHE A 101 19.17 -2.10 5.43
C PHE A 101 19.73 -0.72 5.78
N GLU A 102 18.84 0.25 5.91
CA GLU A 102 19.14 1.59 6.40
C GLU A 102 18.32 1.87 7.68
N ALA A 103 18.97 2.52 8.67
CA ALA A 103 18.28 2.87 9.92
C ALA A 103 17.05 3.76 9.72
N ASP A 104 17.05 4.57 8.66
CA ASP A 104 15.94 5.45 8.29
C ASP A 104 14.65 4.67 7.92
N TYR A 105 14.76 3.39 7.55
CA TYR A 105 13.58 2.52 7.32
C TYR A 105 12.78 2.27 8.60
N LEU A 106 13.35 2.53 9.78
CA LEU A 106 12.69 2.41 11.08
C LEU A 106 12.09 3.72 11.58
N ASN A 107 12.08 4.77 10.76
CA ASN A 107 11.44 6.02 11.10
C ASN A 107 9.92 5.89 11.09
N GLN A 108 9.27 6.54 12.06
CA GLN A 108 7.81 6.65 12.09
C GLN A 108 7.30 7.31 10.79
N ILE A 109 6.25 6.77 10.22
CA ILE A 109 5.53 7.40 9.13
C ILE A 109 4.39 8.30 9.64
N SER A 110 4.09 9.37 8.90
CA SER A 110 2.99 10.27 9.21
C SER A 110 1.63 9.60 8.94
N ASP A 111 0.57 10.12 9.58
CA ASP A 111 -0.80 9.68 9.34
C ASP A 111 -1.20 9.80 7.87
N GLU A 112 -0.72 10.84 7.18
CA GLU A 112 -0.91 11.02 5.74
C GLU A 112 -0.31 9.85 4.94
N LYS A 113 0.93 9.43 5.26
CA LYS A 113 1.58 8.28 4.62
C LYS A 113 0.85 6.96 4.92
N ILE A 114 0.25 6.82 6.10
CA ILE A 114 -0.60 5.68 6.45
C ILE A 114 -1.82 5.64 5.53
N ILE A 115 -2.53 6.77 5.38
CA ILE A 115 -3.71 6.89 4.50
C ILE A 115 -3.34 6.62 3.04
N VAL A 116 -2.24 7.20 2.55
CA VAL A 116 -1.72 6.95 1.20
C VAL A 116 -1.48 5.45 0.98
N ARG A 117 -0.84 4.77 1.92
CA ARG A 117 -0.57 3.33 1.82
C ARG A 117 -1.85 2.49 1.81
N MET A 118 -2.83 2.83 2.66
CA MET A 118 -4.15 2.17 2.65
C MET A 118 -4.88 2.37 1.32
N LEU A 119 -4.86 3.59 0.77
CA LEU A 119 -5.49 3.88 -0.52
C LEU A 119 -4.79 3.15 -1.68
N ARG A 120 -3.46 3.03 -1.66
CA ARG A 120 -2.71 2.23 -2.63
C ARG A 120 -3.05 0.75 -2.54
N ASN A 121 -3.12 0.19 -1.34
CA ASN A 121 -3.57 -1.20 -1.13
C ASN A 121 -4.98 -1.42 -1.70
N LEU A 122 -5.92 -0.52 -1.39
CA LEU A 122 -7.28 -0.58 -1.92
C LEU A 122 -7.30 -0.48 -3.45
N LYS A 123 -6.58 0.49 -4.03
CA LYS A 123 -6.46 0.66 -5.48
C LYS A 123 -5.98 -0.63 -6.14
N ASN A 124 -4.92 -1.23 -5.62
CA ASN A 124 -4.36 -2.46 -6.15
C ASN A 124 -5.35 -3.64 -6.03
N SER A 125 -5.93 -3.85 -4.85
CA SER A 125 -6.91 -4.92 -4.62
C SER A 125 -8.15 -4.78 -5.52
N TYR A 126 -8.63 -3.56 -5.75
CA TYR A 126 -9.74 -3.31 -6.68
C TYR A 126 -9.32 -3.49 -8.15
N THR A 127 -8.09 -3.15 -8.51
CA THR A 127 -7.56 -3.38 -9.85
C THR A 127 -7.45 -4.88 -10.15
N ASP A 128 -6.91 -5.66 -9.22
CA ASP A 128 -6.75 -7.11 -9.33
C ASP A 128 -8.09 -7.84 -9.41
N SER A 129 -9.12 -7.30 -8.73
CA SER A 129 -10.50 -7.81 -8.82
C SER A 129 -11.32 -7.24 -9.98
N PHE A 130 -10.71 -6.51 -10.90
CA PHE A 130 -11.35 -5.85 -12.06
C PHE A 130 -12.43 -4.82 -11.68
N ALA A 131 -12.46 -4.35 -10.45
CA ALA A 131 -13.38 -3.32 -9.97
C ALA A 131 -12.83 -1.91 -10.26
N TYR A 132 -12.62 -1.59 -11.54
CA TYR A 132 -11.91 -0.40 -11.99
C TYR A 132 -12.54 0.93 -11.53
N ASP A 133 -13.85 0.99 -11.38
CA ASP A 133 -14.52 2.20 -10.87
C ASP A 133 -14.10 2.51 -9.42
N MET A 134 -13.98 1.47 -8.59
CA MET A 134 -13.52 1.58 -7.21
C MET A 134 -12.01 1.91 -7.15
N ALA A 135 -11.20 1.27 -8.01
CA ALA A 135 -9.78 1.58 -8.13
C ALA A 135 -9.56 3.06 -8.55
N SER A 136 -10.32 3.55 -9.54
CA SER A 136 -10.27 4.95 -9.97
C SER A 136 -10.70 5.92 -8.87
N MET A 137 -11.67 5.55 -8.04
CA MET A 137 -12.06 6.36 -6.88
C MET A 137 -10.92 6.47 -5.86
N CYS A 138 -10.26 5.35 -5.52
CA CYS A 138 -9.10 5.36 -4.64
C CYS A 138 -7.96 6.21 -5.23
N ASN A 139 -7.69 6.07 -6.54
CA ASN A 139 -6.64 6.85 -7.20
C ASN A 139 -6.95 8.35 -7.25
N ARG A 140 -8.22 8.75 -7.42
CA ARG A 140 -8.61 10.17 -7.29
C ARG A 140 -8.36 10.73 -5.90
N MET A 141 -8.61 9.94 -4.85
CA MET A 141 -8.29 10.33 -3.47
C MET A 141 -6.77 10.47 -3.29
N LEU A 142 -5.97 9.56 -3.86
CA LEU A 142 -4.51 9.65 -3.86
C LEU A 142 -4.02 10.92 -4.57
N LEU A 143 -4.54 11.25 -5.75
CA LEU A 143 -4.22 12.49 -6.45
C LEU A 143 -4.68 13.75 -5.71
N GLY A 144 -5.69 13.64 -4.84
CA GLY A 144 -6.08 14.73 -3.94
C GLY A 144 -5.04 15.01 -2.84
N ILE A 145 -4.30 13.97 -2.41
CA ILE A 145 -3.22 14.07 -1.41
C ILE A 145 -1.87 14.34 -2.10
N LEU A 146 -1.62 13.66 -3.22
CA LEU A 146 -0.36 13.67 -3.97
C LEU A 146 -0.59 14.13 -5.41
N PRO A 147 -0.92 15.41 -5.67
CA PRO A 147 -1.34 15.90 -6.99
C PRO A 147 -0.26 15.85 -8.06
N GLU A 148 1.01 15.80 -7.63
CA GLU A 148 2.19 15.76 -8.50
C GLU A 148 2.89 14.39 -8.50
N SER A 149 2.22 13.32 -8.04
CA SER A 149 2.79 11.97 -8.09
C SER A 149 2.71 11.41 -9.52
N PRO A 150 3.84 11.16 -10.19
CA PRO A 150 3.84 10.60 -11.55
C PRO A 150 3.17 9.24 -11.59
N ASP A 151 3.43 8.36 -10.62
CA ASP A 151 2.83 7.03 -10.54
C ASP A 151 1.32 7.08 -10.47
N GLU A 152 0.75 7.95 -9.61
CA GLU A 152 -0.71 8.06 -9.49
C GLU A 152 -1.35 8.68 -10.74
N ILE A 153 -0.61 9.54 -11.45
CA ILE A 153 -1.05 10.11 -12.72
C ILE A 153 -1.05 9.04 -13.82
N ARG A 154 0.02 8.24 -13.94
CA ARG A 154 0.09 7.10 -14.84
C ARG A 154 -1.03 6.10 -14.59
N ASP A 155 -1.18 5.69 -13.33
CA ASP A 155 -2.19 4.71 -12.93
C ASP A 155 -3.61 5.21 -13.21
N MET A 156 -3.88 6.52 -13.05
CA MET A 156 -5.16 7.09 -13.46
C MET A 156 -5.39 6.92 -14.95
N GLY A 157 -4.37 7.14 -15.77
CA GLY A 157 -4.48 6.94 -17.22
C GLY A 157 -4.81 5.48 -17.58
N ILE A 158 -4.18 4.53 -16.92
CA ILE A 158 -4.45 3.09 -17.11
C ILE A 158 -5.88 2.75 -16.66
N LEU A 159 -6.33 3.23 -15.50
CA LEU A 159 -7.67 2.97 -14.97
C LEU A 159 -8.76 3.60 -15.84
N GLU A 160 -8.55 4.79 -16.38
CA GLU A 160 -9.47 5.41 -17.31
C GLU A 160 -9.56 4.63 -18.64
N GLU A 161 -8.46 4.00 -19.11
CA GLU A 161 -8.48 3.07 -20.26
C GLU A 161 -9.34 1.84 -19.95
N LYS A 162 -9.14 1.21 -18.80
CA LYS A 162 -9.96 0.06 -18.37
C LYS A 162 -11.44 0.39 -18.24
N SER A 163 -11.76 1.62 -17.88
CA SER A 163 -13.13 2.15 -17.81
C SER A 163 -13.65 2.67 -19.17
N LYS A 164 -12.87 2.53 -20.23
CA LYS A 164 -13.18 3.00 -21.60
C LYS A 164 -13.32 4.53 -21.74
N ASN A 165 -12.78 5.27 -20.81
CA ASN A 165 -12.72 6.74 -20.85
C ASN A 165 -11.47 7.20 -21.61
N TYR A 166 -11.40 6.85 -22.88
CA TYR A 166 -10.20 6.92 -23.70
C TYR A 166 -9.58 8.33 -23.81
N GLU A 167 -10.38 9.38 -23.89
CA GLU A 167 -9.87 10.76 -23.95
C GLU A 167 -9.14 11.15 -22.66
N ASN A 168 -9.72 10.81 -21.50
CA ASN A 168 -9.09 11.05 -20.21
C ASN A 168 -7.84 10.19 -20.03
N ALA A 169 -7.88 8.92 -20.44
CA ALA A 169 -6.73 8.03 -20.40
C ALA A 169 -5.53 8.66 -21.13
N ILE A 170 -5.71 9.09 -22.39
CA ILE A 170 -4.65 9.74 -23.17
C ILE A 170 -4.14 11.00 -22.48
N LYS A 171 -5.03 11.80 -21.89
CA LYS A 171 -4.63 13.03 -21.19
C LYS A 171 -3.72 12.74 -20.00
N PHE A 172 -4.07 11.77 -19.15
CA PHE A 172 -3.27 11.41 -18.00
C PHE A 172 -1.94 10.77 -18.38
N LEU A 173 -1.95 9.85 -19.36
CA LEU A 173 -0.74 9.20 -19.85
C LEU A 173 0.24 10.19 -20.49
N ASN A 174 -0.24 11.17 -21.28
CA ASN A 174 0.62 12.22 -21.80
C ASN A 174 1.21 13.09 -20.67
N LYS A 175 0.39 13.45 -19.65
CA LYS A 175 0.90 14.20 -18.49
C LYS A 175 2.02 13.43 -17.77
N TYR A 176 1.87 12.12 -17.63
CA TYR A 176 2.93 11.27 -17.07
C TYR A 176 4.21 11.33 -17.88
N LEU A 177 4.13 11.17 -19.21
CA LEU A 177 5.30 11.22 -20.09
C LEU A 177 6.00 12.60 -20.09
N GLU A 178 5.25 13.69 -19.88
CA GLU A 178 5.82 15.03 -19.70
C GLU A 178 6.61 15.16 -18.40
N MET A 179 6.14 14.50 -17.33
CA MET A 179 6.79 14.51 -16.01
C MET A 179 7.99 13.57 -15.93
N GLU A 180 7.90 12.41 -16.54
CA GLU A 180 8.91 11.33 -16.47
C GLU A 180 9.31 10.85 -17.87
N PRO A 181 9.99 11.70 -18.67
CA PRO A 181 10.30 11.39 -20.07
C PRO A 181 11.34 10.27 -20.23
N ASN A 182 12.04 9.89 -19.16
CA ASN A 182 13.08 8.86 -19.16
C ASN A 182 12.74 7.68 -18.24
N ALA A 183 11.50 7.53 -17.81
CA ALA A 183 11.10 6.38 -16.99
C ALA A 183 11.24 5.06 -17.77
N GLU A 184 11.47 3.97 -17.06
CA GLU A 184 11.68 2.65 -17.65
C GLU A 184 10.46 2.14 -18.44
N ASP A 185 9.26 2.61 -18.10
CA ASP A 185 7.98 2.20 -18.70
C ASP A 185 7.45 3.15 -19.80
N VAL A 186 8.25 4.11 -20.25
CA VAL A 186 7.86 5.08 -21.30
C VAL A 186 7.39 4.37 -22.58
N ASP A 187 8.10 3.33 -23.02
CA ASP A 187 7.72 2.59 -24.23
C ASP A 187 6.37 1.87 -24.07
N PHE A 188 6.11 1.29 -22.91
CA PHE A 188 4.81 0.69 -22.59
C PHE A 188 3.69 1.74 -22.63
N VAL A 189 3.91 2.90 -22.03
CA VAL A 189 2.90 3.98 -21.99
C VAL A 189 2.61 4.52 -23.39
N LEU A 190 3.64 4.70 -24.22
CA LEU A 190 3.48 5.11 -25.62
C LEU A 190 2.68 4.11 -26.45
N GLU A 191 2.93 2.82 -26.26
CA GLU A 191 2.19 1.75 -26.94
C GLU A 191 0.72 1.75 -26.51
N LEU A 192 0.46 1.85 -25.21
CA LEU A 192 -0.90 1.95 -24.68
C LEU A 192 -1.68 3.14 -25.27
N ILE A 193 -1.04 4.30 -25.41
CA ILE A 193 -1.66 5.48 -26.08
C ILE A 193 -2.01 5.17 -27.54
N ARG A 194 -1.17 4.44 -28.27
CA ARG A 194 -1.46 4.04 -29.67
C ARG A 194 -2.66 3.13 -29.73
N GLU A 195 -2.69 2.08 -28.89
CA GLU A 195 -3.83 1.16 -28.80
C GLU A 195 -5.15 1.88 -28.48
N ILE A 196 -5.10 2.85 -27.55
CA ILE A 196 -6.28 3.65 -27.20
C ILE A 196 -6.76 4.48 -28.40
N ARG A 197 -5.84 5.10 -29.16
CA ARG A 197 -6.19 5.87 -30.36
C ARG A 197 -6.83 5.00 -31.44
N ASP A 198 -6.36 3.77 -31.61
CA ASP A 198 -6.93 2.82 -32.57
C ASP A 198 -8.34 2.39 -32.15
N LYS A 199 -8.59 2.22 -30.83
CA LYS A 199 -9.93 1.95 -30.28
C LYS A 199 -10.93 3.09 -30.48
N ILE A 200 -10.47 4.35 -30.48
CA ILE A 200 -11.32 5.53 -30.71
C ILE A 200 -11.72 5.63 -32.19
N ASN A 201 -10.85 5.19 -33.10
CA ASN A 201 -11.05 5.32 -34.55
C ASN A 201 -11.86 4.15 -35.18
N GLN A 202 -12.24 3.16 -34.39
CA GLN A 202 -13.09 2.02 -34.78
C GLN A 202 -14.55 2.29 -34.48
#